data_85b58e8062e85104110114b8c2c457b0
#
_entry.id   85b58e8062e85104110114b8c2c457b0
#
_cell.length_a   1.000
_cell.length_b   1.000
_cell.length_c   1.000
_cell.angle_alpha   90.00
_cell.angle_beta   90.00
_cell.angle_gamma   90.00
#
_symmetry.space_group_name_H-M   'P 1'
#
loop_
_entity.id
_entity.type
_entity.pdbx_description
1 polymer ?
#
loop_
_entity_poly.entity_id
_entity_poly.type
_entity_poly.pdbx_seq_one_letter_code
_entity_poly.pdbx_strand_id
1 'polypeptide(L)'
;MAGEVVEPKLPIIELTDENLMAGTSSWKSTSGEIRRALEEYGCFAAVYKKVPTELREAMFGHGKELFQLPLETKLQNTCDVLGFGYGGKFLSMPLAEYLGIENGGAVDSTNKFANQMWPNGNTQKFCEETVSYSKLIAEVDDAVLRMILESYGLLEKYYEPLKDSYMYLMRFIKYRSPKMDETKIGHLPHKDRSFMGVIDTNQVGFLEMQTRDGKWITFDPSTYTNSTLIFVAGEPFTAWSNGRVYAPLHRVIMKGDEDKYSLALFSFMRGIVEVPEELIDEENPQQFKSFHHFQYLKYCATDGSKEKDPLKAYCGV
;
A
#
# COMPACT_ATOMS: atom_id res chain seq x y z
N MET A 1 24.64 17.77 -29.35
CA MET A 1 24.59 17.82 -27.89
C MET A 1 23.68 16.68 -27.48
N ALA A 2 24.22 15.64 -26.89
CA ALA A 2 23.42 14.55 -26.30
C ALA A 2 22.72 15.15 -25.07
N GLY A 3 21.38 15.23 -25.10
CA GLY A 3 20.61 15.63 -23.92
C GLY A 3 20.92 14.65 -22.79
N GLU A 4 21.23 15.17 -21.61
CA GLU A 4 21.27 14.37 -20.39
C GLU A 4 19.95 13.60 -20.28
N VAL A 5 20.01 12.30 -20.36
CA VAL A 5 18.86 11.44 -20.03
C VAL A 5 18.69 11.53 -18.53
N VAL A 6 17.80 12.41 -18.08
CA VAL A 6 17.43 12.50 -16.65
C VAL A 6 16.76 11.17 -16.29
N GLU A 7 17.43 10.38 -15.46
CA GLU A 7 16.83 9.14 -14.95
C GLU A 7 15.55 9.50 -14.17
N PRO A 8 14.43 8.81 -14.43
CA PRO A 8 13.20 9.07 -13.73
C PRO A 8 13.39 8.78 -12.22
N LYS A 9 12.96 9.73 -11.38
CA LYS A 9 12.99 9.59 -9.91
C LYS A 9 11.57 9.51 -9.39
N LEU A 10 11.41 8.79 -8.28
CA LEU A 10 10.13 8.75 -7.58
C LEU A 10 9.76 10.18 -7.14
N PRO A 11 8.55 10.68 -7.45
CA PRO A 11 8.09 11.97 -6.96
C PRO A 11 8.11 12.01 -5.42
N ILE A 12 8.60 13.12 -4.84
CA ILE A 12 8.63 13.35 -3.39
C ILE A 12 7.69 14.51 -3.09
N ILE A 13 6.73 14.27 -2.20
CA ILE A 13 5.68 15.23 -1.85
C ILE A 13 5.71 15.47 -0.34
N GLU A 14 5.82 16.75 0.06
CA GLU A 14 5.76 17.15 1.47
C GLU A 14 4.29 17.21 1.92
N LEU A 15 3.93 16.45 2.96
CA LEU A 15 2.60 16.45 3.56
C LEU A 15 2.66 17.11 4.95
N THR A 16 2.87 18.43 4.94
CA THR A 16 2.86 19.28 6.15
C THR A 16 1.45 19.61 6.60
N ASP A 17 1.28 20.17 7.79
CA ASP A 17 -0.03 20.63 8.28
C ASP A 17 -0.67 21.65 7.33
N GLU A 18 0.14 22.55 6.73
CA GLU A 18 -0.33 23.53 5.75
C GLU A 18 -0.81 22.85 4.47
N ASN A 19 -0.06 21.89 3.94
CA ASN A 19 -0.43 21.13 2.74
C ASN A 19 -1.71 20.31 2.95
N LEU A 20 -1.96 19.85 4.20
CA LEU A 20 -3.12 19.06 4.58
C LEU A 20 -4.33 19.89 5.03
N MET A 21 -4.23 21.23 4.98
CA MET A 21 -5.35 22.13 5.30
C MET A 21 -6.24 22.34 4.08
N ALA A 22 -7.40 21.67 4.06
CA ALA A 22 -8.35 21.73 2.95
C ALA A 22 -8.76 23.18 2.60
N GLY A 23 -8.91 23.46 1.30
CA GLY A 23 -9.35 24.77 0.78
C GLY A 23 -8.24 25.81 0.64
N THR A 24 -7.00 25.55 1.09
CA THR A 24 -5.85 26.45 0.94
C THR A 24 -5.21 26.33 -0.45
N SER A 25 -4.37 27.30 -0.82
CA SER A 25 -3.56 27.22 -2.05
C SER A 25 -2.56 26.08 -1.99
N SER A 26 -1.95 25.82 -0.82
CA SER A 26 -1.02 24.73 -0.59
C SER A 26 -1.71 23.37 -0.79
N TRP A 27 -2.91 23.18 -0.24
CA TRP A 27 -3.74 21.99 -0.48
C TRP A 27 -4.00 21.76 -1.97
N LYS A 28 -4.42 22.79 -2.72
CA LYS A 28 -4.70 22.67 -4.17
C LYS A 28 -3.45 22.33 -4.98
N SER A 29 -2.31 22.95 -4.66
CA SER A 29 -1.03 22.63 -5.30
C SER A 29 -0.64 21.19 -5.06
N THR A 30 -0.67 20.74 -3.79
CA THR A 30 -0.34 19.39 -3.38
C THR A 30 -1.29 18.35 -3.99
N SER A 31 -2.60 18.66 -4.08
CA SER A 31 -3.58 17.80 -4.77
C SER A 31 -3.20 17.60 -6.24
N GLY A 32 -2.77 18.65 -6.93
CA GLY A 32 -2.31 18.57 -8.30
C GLY A 32 -1.02 17.76 -8.46
N GLU A 33 -0.09 17.86 -7.50
CA GLU A 33 1.16 17.07 -7.51
C GLU A 33 0.87 15.58 -7.27
N ILE A 34 0.03 15.24 -6.29
CA ILE A 34 -0.39 13.86 -5.98
C ILE A 34 -1.10 13.25 -7.19
N ARG A 35 -2.04 13.99 -7.80
CA ARG A 35 -2.74 13.54 -9.01
C ARG A 35 -1.75 13.18 -10.12
N ARG A 36 -0.84 14.09 -10.47
CA ARG A 36 0.17 13.83 -11.50
C ARG A 36 1.05 12.62 -11.17
N ALA A 37 1.50 12.52 -9.91
CA ALA A 37 2.33 11.39 -9.47
C ALA A 37 1.60 10.05 -9.62
N LEU A 38 0.31 9.97 -9.26
CA LEU A 38 -0.49 8.76 -9.40
C LEU A 38 -0.86 8.46 -10.86
N GLU A 39 -1.09 9.47 -11.69
CA GLU A 39 -1.37 9.28 -13.12
C GLU A 39 -0.13 8.83 -13.90
N GLU A 40 1.05 9.40 -13.61
CA GLU A 40 2.29 9.12 -14.34
C GLU A 40 3.03 7.88 -13.81
N TYR A 41 3.18 7.79 -12.48
CA TYR A 41 4.01 6.77 -11.82
C TYR A 41 3.20 5.74 -11.05
N GLY A 42 1.96 6.08 -10.65
CA GLY A 42 1.12 5.25 -9.78
C GLY A 42 1.60 5.19 -8.34
N CYS A 43 2.60 6.00 -7.99
CA CYS A 43 3.21 6.01 -6.67
C CYS A 43 3.95 7.31 -6.42
N PHE A 44 4.19 7.61 -5.14
CA PHE A 44 5.04 8.72 -4.71
C PHE A 44 5.58 8.47 -3.31
N ALA A 45 6.67 9.14 -2.97
CA ALA A 45 7.20 9.22 -1.61
C ALA A 45 6.60 10.45 -0.91
N ALA A 46 5.97 10.26 0.25
CA ALA A 46 5.40 11.32 1.05
C ALA A 46 6.26 11.57 2.29
N VAL A 47 6.70 12.80 2.50
CA VAL A 47 7.32 13.20 3.77
C VAL A 47 6.20 13.61 4.74
N TYR A 48 5.93 12.74 5.73
CA TYR A 48 4.84 12.89 6.69
C TYR A 48 5.35 12.79 8.13
N LYS A 49 5.39 13.91 8.84
CA LYS A 49 6.04 14.04 10.15
C LYS A 49 5.10 13.85 11.35
N LYS A 50 3.81 13.55 11.12
CA LYS A 50 2.85 13.37 12.24
C LYS A 50 3.00 12.02 12.95
N VAL A 51 3.69 11.04 12.36
CA VAL A 51 4.02 9.80 13.06
C VAL A 51 5.21 10.07 13.98
N PRO A 52 5.06 10.01 15.32
CA PRO A 52 6.16 10.20 16.25
C PRO A 52 7.25 9.15 16.03
N THR A 53 8.52 9.56 16.13
CA THR A 53 9.67 8.65 15.92
C THR A 53 9.61 7.44 16.86
N GLU A 54 9.26 7.68 18.13
CA GLU A 54 9.15 6.63 19.16
C GLU A 54 8.07 5.61 18.83
N LEU A 55 6.92 6.08 18.30
CA LEU A 55 5.82 5.20 17.86
C LEU A 55 6.26 4.36 16.65
N ARG A 56 6.92 4.98 15.68
CA ARG A 56 7.46 4.28 14.50
C ARG A 56 8.47 3.21 14.91
N GLU A 57 9.42 3.54 15.78
CA GLU A 57 10.42 2.59 16.29
C GLU A 57 9.78 1.44 17.07
N ALA A 58 8.78 1.73 17.91
CA ALA A 58 8.02 0.72 18.62
C ALA A 58 7.32 -0.24 17.66
N MET A 59 6.68 0.26 16.59
CA MET A 59 6.03 -0.57 15.58
C MET A 59 7.01 -1.50 14.85
N PHE A 60 8.21 -1.03 14.50
CA PHE A 60 9.25 -1.91 13.95
C PHE A 60 9.76 -2.91 15.00
N GLY A 61 9.84 -2.53 16.28
CA GLY A 61 10.12 -3.44 17.40
C GLY A 61 9.08 -4.56 17.47
N HIS A 62 7.77 -4.23 17.46
CA HIS A 62 6.69 -5.21 17.43
C HIS A 62 6.77 -6.14 16.20
N GLY A 63 7.12 -5.60 15.04
CA GLY A 63 7.35 -6.42 13.86
C GLY A 63 8.45 -7.45 14.07
N LYS A 64 9.57 -7.06 14.69
CA LYS A 64 10.67 -8.00 15.01
C LYS A 64 10.22 -9.09 15.98
N GLU A 65 9.49 -8.73 17.04
CA GLU A 65 8.96 -9.68 18.03
C GLU A 65 7.97 -10.68 17.39
N LEU A 66 7.03 -10.20 16.57
CA LEU A 66 6.06 -11.02 15.85
C LEU A 66 6.73 -12.09 15.00
N PHE A 67 7.77 -11.75 14.26
CA PHE A 67 8.45 -12.72 13.38
C PHE A 67 9.42 -13.65 14.12
N GLN A 68 9.72 -13.41 15.40
CA GLN A 68 10.42 -14.35 16.26
C GLN A 68 9.50 -15.43 16.86
N LEU A 69 8.17 -15.23 16.83
CA LEU A 69 7.22 -16.21 17.32
C LEU A 69 7.31 -17.54 16.55
N PRO A 70 7.03 -18.67 17.20
CA PRO A 70 6.96 -19.97 16.55
C PRO A 70 6.01 -19.96 15.36
N LEU A 71 6.30 -20.79 14.35
CA LEU A 71 5.48 -20.87 13.14
C LEU A 71 4.03 -21.24 13.46
N GLU A 72 3.82 -22.18 14.37
CA GLU A 72 2.50 -22.62 14.83
C GLU A 72 1.68 -21.48 15.44
N THR A 73 2.33 -20.55 16.13
CA THR A 73 1.67 -19.34 16.65
C THR A 73 1.27 -18.39 15.52
N LYS A 74 2.19 -18.10 14.59
CA LYS A 74 1.90 -17.23 13.44
C LYS A 74 0.79 -17.78 12.56
N LEU A 75 0.69 -19.10 12.41
CA LEU A 75 -0.37 -19.80 11.67
C LEU A 75 -1.77 -19.65 12.31
N GLN A 76 -1.89 -19.17 13.55
CA GLN A 76 -3.19 -18.83 14.14
C GLN A 76 -3.79 -17.55 13.53
N ASN A 77 -2.99 -16.73 12.89
CA ASN A 77 -3.46 -15.55 12.15
C ASN A 77 -4.09 -15.97 10.82
N THR A 78 -5.31 -16.46 10.86
CA THR A 78 -6.10 -16.88 9.70
C THR A 78 -7.11 -15.82 9.29
N CYS A 79 -7.44 -15.76 8.00
CA CYS A 79 -8.52 -14.94 7.46
C CYS A 79 -9.12 -15.64 6.24
N ASP A 80 -10.44 -15.50 6.04
CA ASP A 80 -11.15 -16.05 4.87
C ASP A 80 -10.74 -15.34 3.57
N VAL A 81 -10.26 -14.11 3.68
CA VAL A 81 -9.70 -13.36 2.55
C VAL A 81 -8.25 -13.73 2.38
N LEU A 82 -7.91 -14.28 1.22
CA LEU A 82 -6.54 -14.67 0.91
C LEU A 82 -5.59 -13.48 1.03
N GLY A 83 -4.47 -13.68 1.73
CA GLY A 83 -3.46 -12.65 1.95
C GLY A 83 -3.72 -11.74 3.14
N PHE A 84 -4.83 -11.88 3.89
CA PHE A 84 -5.14 -11.03 5.05
C PHE A 84 -4.61 -11.59 6.37
N GLY A 85 -4.39 -12.90 6.47
CA GLY A 85 -3.76 -13.54 7.61
C GLY A 85 -2.23 -13.65 7.48
N TYR A 86 -1.67 -14.70 8.10
CA TYR A 86 -0.25 -15.05 7.96
C TYR A 86 0.04 -15.63 6.57
N GLY A 87 1.15 -15.20 5.99
CA GLY A 87 1.68 -15.77 4.77
C GLY A 87 3.21 -15.84 4.78
N GLY A 88 3.75 -16.88 4.17
CA GLY A 88 5.18 -17.08 4.07
C GLY A 88 5.53 -18.26 3.16
N LYS A 89 6.77 -18.31 2.70
CA LYS A 89 7.29 -19.35 1.80
C LYS A 89 6.55 -19.47 0.46
N PHE A 90 6.05 -18.36 -0.07
CA PHE A 90 5.49 -18.31 -1.41
C PHE A 90 6.60 -18.21 -2.48
N LEU A 91 6.37 -18.83 -3.65
CA LEU A 91 7.29 -18.70 -4.79
C LEU A 91 7.45 -17.25 -5.23
N SER A 92 6.38 -16.45 -5.13
CA SER A 92 6.38 -15.02 -5.45
C SER A 92 7.10 -14.15 -4.40
N MET A 93 7.25 -14.66 -3.17
CA MET A 93 7.86 -13.97 -2.04
C MET A 93 8.89 -14.89 -1.34
N PRO A 94 9.99 -15.26 -2.02
CA PRO A 94 10.87 -16.33 -1.55
C PRO A 94 11.60 -16.04 -0.24
N LEU A 95 11.79 -14.75 0.08
CA LEU A 95 12.47 -14.31 1.30
C LEU A 95 11.52 -13.70 2.34
N ALA A 96 10.20 -13.61 2.03
CA ALA A 96 9.26 -12.87 2.86
C ALA A 96 8.31 -13.75 3.65
N GLU A 97 7.89 -13.22 4.78
CA GLU A 97 6.71 -13.61 5.55
C GLU A 97 5.95 -12.37 6.00
N TYR A 98 4.64 -12.48 6.18
CA TYR A 98 3.80 -11.37 6.64
C TYR A 98 2.71 -11.83 7.61
N LEU A 99 2.24 -10.90 8.41
CA LEU A 99 1.09 -11.03 9.32
C LEU A 99 0.15 -9.85 9.07
N GLY A 100 -1.16 -10.12 9.01
CA GLY A 100 -2.16 -9.10 8.75
C GLY A 100 -3.17 -8.94 9.88
N ILE A 101 -3.58 -7.70 10.14
CA ILE A 101 -4.64 -7.34 11.07
C ILE A 101 -5.74 -6.64 10.28
N GLU A 102 -6.83 -7.36 10.04
CA GLU A 102 -8.01 -6.79 9.39
C GLU A 102 -8.60 -5.69 10.28
N ASN A 103 -8.87 -4.51 9.70
CA ASN A 103 -9.26 -3.31 10.44
C ASN A 103 -8.25 -2.94 11.56
N GLY A 104 -6.95 -2.92 11.24
CA GLY A 104 -5.87 -2.71 12.22
C GLY A 104 -5.93 -1.42 13.04
N GLY A 105 -6.75 -0.42 12.62
CA GLY A 105 -7.08 0.76 13.41
C GLY A 105 -8.20 0.56 14.44
N ALA A 106 -8.86 -0.60 14.46
CA ALA A 106 -9.91 -0.94 15.43
C ALA A 106 -9.33 -1.71 16.62
N VAL A 107 -9.72 -1.29 17.82
CA VAL A 107 -9.23 -1.86 19.08
C VAL A 107 -9.53 -3.35 19.18
N ASP A 108 -10.76 -3.76 18.86
CA ASP A 108 -11.19 -5.17 18.98
C ASP A 108 -10.42 -6.09 18.04
N SER A 109 -10.19 -5.66 16.78
CA SER A 109 -9.41 -6.44 15.81
C SER A 109 -7.96 -6.61 16.25
N THR A 110 -7.36 -5.54 16.75
CA THR A 110 -5.97 -5.56 17.23
C THR A 110 -5.83 -6.41 18.48
N ASN A 111 -6.77 -6.32 19.44
CA ASN A 111 -6.80 -7.18 20.63
C ASN A 111 -6.96 -8.66 20.26
N LYS A 112 -7.87 -8.98 19.31
CA LYS A 112 -8.03 -10.34 18.81
C LYS A 112 -6.72 -10.91 18.26
N PHE A 113 -6.06 -10.15 17.41
CA PHE A 113 -4.76 -10.54 16.84
C PHE A 113 -3.69 -10.72 17.92
N ALA A 114 -3.57 -9.74 18.84
CA ALA A 114 -2.58 -9.78 19.91
C ALA A 114 -2.76 -10.99 20.83
N ASN A 115 -4.00 -11.36 21.17
CA ASN A 115 -4.31 -12.54 21.96
C ASN A 115 -3.98 -13.84 21.24
N GLN A 116 -4.03 -13.89 19.91
CA GLN A 116 -3.56 -15.04 19.13
C GLN A 116 -2.03 -15.16 19.16
N MET A 117 -1.33 -14.05 19.07
CA MET A 117 0.14 -14.04 19.03
C MET A 117 0.76 -14.24 20.42
N TRP A 118 0.16 -13.71 21.47
CA TRP A 118 0.65 -13.78 22.85
C TRP A 118 -0.48 -14.10 23.85
N PRO A 119 -1.00 -15.34 23.88
CA PRO A 119 -2.19 -15.68 24.67
C PRO A 119 -2.03 -15.49 26.19
N ASN A 120 -0.80 -15.46 26.70
CA ASN A 120 -0.49 -15.25 28.11
C ASN A 120 0.35 -13.97 28.36
N GLY A 121 0.49 -13.12 27.32
CA GLY A 121 1.32 -11.94 27.36
C GLY A 121 0.57 -10.68 27.77
N ASN A 122 1.31 -9.64 28.18
CA ASN A 122 0.79 -8.29 28.29
C ASN A 122 0.82 -7.62 26.91
N THR A 123 -0.33 -7.57 26.25
CA THR A 123 -0.48 -7.07 24.86
C THR A 123 -0.94 -5.62 24.78
N GLN A 124 -1.18 -4.96 25.93
CA GLN A 124 -1.75 -3.62 25.97
C GLN A 124 -0.95 -2.61 25.15
N LYS A 125 0.36 -2.55 25.36
CA LYS A 125 1.25 -1.62 24.65
C LYS A 125 1.24 -1.86 23.14
N PHE A 126 1.35 -3.13 22.71
CA PHE A 126 1.23 -3.49 21.30
C PHE A 126 -0.10 -3.00 20.69
N CYS A 127 -1.21 -3.21 21.40
CA CYS A 127 -2.53 -2.82 20.89
C CYS A 127 -2.69 -1.30 20.79
N GLU A 128 -2.29 -0.56 21.83
CA GLU A 128 -2.37 0.92 21.85
C GLU A 128 -1.51 1.54 20.74
N GLU A 129 -0.27 1.09 20.59
CA GLU A 129 0.66 1.59 19.57
C GLU A 129 0.22 1.22 18.15
N THR A 130 -0.23 -0.03 17.92
CA THR A 130 -0.71 -0.46 16.61
C THR A 130 -1.96 0.30 16.18
N VAL A 131 -2.92 0.51 17.08
CA VAL A 131 -4.13 1.31 16.81
C VAL A 131 -3.77 2.76 16.52
N SER A 132 -2.88 3.35 17.32
CA SER A 132 -2.45 4.75 17.15
C SER A 132 -1.72 4.95 15.82
N TYR A 133 -0.78 4.06 15.49
CA TYR A 133 -0.06 4.10 14.23
C TYR A 133 -1.00 3.94 13.04
N SER A 134 -1.86 2.91 13.05
CA SER A 134 -2.79 2.65 11.95
C SER A 134 -3.75 3.82 11.70
N LYS A 135 -4.21 4.53 12.76
CA LYS A 135 -5.04 5.72 12.63
C LYS A 135 -4.30 6.87 11.96
N LEU A 136 -3.05 7.15 12.35
CA LEU A 136 -2.25 8.20 11.74
C LEU A 136 -1.98 7.95 10.25
N ILE A 137 -1.74 6.68 9.88
CA ILE A 137 -1.56 6.32 8.47
C ILE A 137 -2.90 6.37 7.71
N ALA A 138 -4.01 5.97 8.32
CA ALA A 138 -5.34 6.10 7.72
C ALA A 138 -5.77 7.58 7.52
N GLU A 139 -5.39 8.48 8.44
CA GLU A 139 -5.64 9.92 8.30
C GLU A 139 -4.94 10.52 7.08
N VAL A 140 -3.68 10.15 6.83
CA VAL A 140 -2.97 10.65 5.65
C VAL A 140 -3.45 9.99 4.35
N ASP A 141 -3.86 8.72 4.38
CA ASP A 141 -4.50 8.05 3.22
C ASP A 141 -5.85 8.72 2.88
N ASP A 142 -6.67 9.03 3.89
CA ASP A 142 -7.93 9.78 3.73
C ASP A 142 -7.70 11.18 3.13
N ALA A 143 -6.68 11.90 3.61
CA ALA A 143 -6.34 13.21 3.06
C ALA A 143 -5.93 13.12 1.57
N VAL A 144 -5.14 12.12 1.20
CA VAL A 144 -4.75 11.84 -0.20
C VAL A 144 -5.98 11.49 -1.04
N LEU A 145 -6.89 10.65 -0.54
CA LEU A 145 -8.15 10.34 -1.21
C LEU A 145 -8.97 11.61 -1.49
N ARG A 146 -9.14 12.48 -0.49
CA ARG A 146 -9.86 13.76 -0.64
C ARG A 146 -9.22 14.66 -1.68
N MET A 147 -7.88 14.78 -1.65
CA MET A 147 -7.12 15.56 -2.64
C MET A 147 -7.34 15.07 -4.06
N ILE A 148 -7.33 13.76 -4.27
CA ILE A 148 -7.58 13.14 -5.58
C ILE A 148 -8.99 13.40 -6.04
N LEU A 149 -10.00 13.15 -5.19
CA LEU A 149 -11.39 13.40 -5.51
C LEU A 149 -11.66 14.86 -5.86
N GLU A 150 -11.09 15.80 -5.07
CA GLU A 150 -11.22 17.23 -5.35
C GLU A 150 -10.55 17.61 -6.68
N SER A 151 -9.38 17.05 -6.97
CA SER A 151 -8.65 17.32 -8.21
C SER A 151 -9.36 16.84 -9.47
N TYR A 152 -10.27 15.85 -9.33
CA TYR A 152 -11.17 15.37 -10.38
C TYR A 152 -12.56 16.04 -10.35
N GLY A 153 -12.84 16.91 -9.36
CA GLY A 153 -14.17 17.51 -9.18
C GLY A 153 -15.22 16.54 -8.63
N LEU A 154 -14.80 15.47 -7.96
CA LEU A 154 -15.65 14.35 -7.53
C LEU A 154 -15.90 14.31 -6.02
N LEU A 155 -15.32 15.24 -5.25
CA LEU A 155 -15.29 15.18 -3.78
C LEU A 155 -16.69 15.09 -3.17
N GLU A 156 -17.60 15.99 -3.56
CA GLU A 156 -18.93 16.08 -2.95
C GLU A 156 -19.80 14.82 -3.17
N LYS A 157 -19.66 14.19 -4.33
CA LYS A 157 -20.50 13.04 -4.70
C LYS A 157 -19.94 11.71 -4.22
N TYR A 158 -18.62 11.54 -4.24
CA TYR A 158 -18.00 10.22 -4.08
C TYR A 158 -17.22 10.03 -2.78
N TYR A 159 -16.89 11.09 -2.02
CA TYR A 159 -16.04 10.95 -0.84
C TYR A 159 -16.68 10.10 0.26
N GLU A 160 -17.89 10.47 0.74
CA GLU A 160 -18.54 9.74 1.82
C GLU A 160 -18.83 8.28 1.45
N PRO A 161 -19.40 7.95 0.25
CA PRO A 161 -19.60 6.57 -0.16
C PRO A 161 -18.30 5.75 -0.22
N LEU A 162 -17.20 6.32 -0.71
CA LEU A 162 -15.91 5.62 -0.74
C LEU A 162 -15.37 5.39 0.66
N LYS A 163 -15.38 6.40 1.51
CA LYS A 163 -14.90 6.32 2.89
C LYS A 163 -15.67 5.29 3.71
N ASP A 164 -17.00 5.25 3.59
CA ASP A 164 -17.84 4.27 4.27
C ASP A 164 -17.58 2.83 3.78
N SER A 165 -17.16 2.68 2.53
CA SER A 165 -16.81 1.38 1.95
C SER A 165 -15.41 0.92 2.35
N TYR A 166 -14.54 1.81 2.85
CA TYR A 166 -13.15 1.48 3.11
C TYR A 166 -13.00 0.51 4.29
N MET A 167 -12.08 -0.41 4.09
CA MET A 167 -11.54 -1.29 5.12
C MET A 167 -10.01 -1.23 5.03
N TYR A 168 -9.35 -1.12 6.16
CA TYR A 168 -7.90 -1.12 6.24
C TYR A 168 -7.36 -2.46 6.72
N LEU A 169 -6.33 -2.97 6.01
CA LEU A 169 -5.51 -4.08 6.45
C LEU A 169 -4.16 -3.52 6.90
N MET A 170 -3.86 -3.60 8.20
CA MET A 170 -2.51 -3.36 8.71
C MET A 170 -1.68 -4.63 8.51
N ARG A 171 -0.52 -4.50 7.87
CA ARG A 171 0.35 -5.64 7.58
C ARG A 171 1.76 -5.38 8.09
N PHE A 172 2.28 -6.33 8.86
CA PHE A 172 3.71 -6.44 9.17
C PHE A 172 4.34 -7.36 8.14
N ILE A 173 5.48 -6.96 7.57
CA ILE A 173 6.17 -7.74 6.54
C ILE A 173 7.63 -7.83 6.93
N LYS A 174 8.19 -9.04 6.89
CA LYS A 174 9.62 -9.29 7.03
C LYS A 174 10.16 -9.90 5.76
N TYR A 175 11.27 -9.38 5.28
CA TYR A 175 12.10 -10.01 4.28
C TYR A 175 13.43 -10.37 4.95
N ARG A 176 13.72 -11.67 5.08
CA ARG A 176 14.99 -12.10 5.62
C ARG A 176 16.13 -11.78 4.66
N SER A 177 17.32 -11.55 5.19
CA SER A 177 18.52 -11.40 4.38
C SER A 177 18.77 -12.64 3.51
N PRO A 178 19.20 -12.47 2.25
CA PRO A 178 19.56 -13.60 1.39
C PRO A 178 20.88 -14.24 1.83
N LYS A 179 20.99 -15.55 1.68
CA LYS A 179 22.25 -16.28 1.80
C LYS A 179 23.14 -16.01 0.58
N MET A 180 24.44 -16.38 0.67
CA MET A 180 25.45 -16.02 -0.33
C MET A 180 25.06 -16.40 -1.76
N ASP A 181 24.46 -17.57 -1.98
CA ASP A 181 24.10 -18.10 -3.32
C ASP A 181 22.57 -18.06 -3.59
N GLU A 182 21.87 -17.21 -2.86
CA GLU A 182 20.41 -17.13 -2.93
C GLU A 182 19.96 -15.92 -3.75
N THR A 183 18.71 -15.96 -4.25
CA THR A 183 18.11 -14.80 -4.92
C THR A 183 18.06 -13.60 -3.97
N LYS A 184 18.30 -12.42 -4.53
CA LYS A 184 18.11 -11.14 -3.82
C LYS A 184 16.69 -10.59 -3.95
N ILE A 185 15.80 -11.31 -4.62
CA ILE A 185 14.42 -10.88 -4.81
C ILE A 185 13.63 -11.22 -3.56
N GLY A 186 13.18 -10.20 -2.84
CA GLY A 186 12.30 -10.34 -1.68
C GLY A 186 10.86 -10.59 -2.08
N HIS A 187 10.39 -9.88 -3.10
CA HIS A 187 9.08 -10.06 -3.72
C HIS A 187 9.22 -9.90 -5.24
N LEU A 188 8.70 -10.87 -6.00
CA LEU A 188 8.68 -10.81 -7.46
C LEU A 188 7.86 -9.62 -7.97
N PRO A 189 8.08 -9.17 -9.21
CA PRO A 189 7.26 -8.12 -9.81
C PRO A 189 5.77 -8.42 -9.74
N HIS A 190 4.99 -7.50 -9.17
CA HIS A 190 3.54 -7.61 -9.00
C HIS A 190 2.89 -6.22 -9.00
N LYS A 191 1.59 -6.19 -9.17
CA LYS A 191 0.74 -5.02 -8.92
C LYS A 191 -0.10 -5.28 -7.69
N ASP A 192 -0.35 -4.24 -6.90
CA ASP A 192 -1.20 -4.36 -5.71
C ASP A 192 -2.66 -4.58 -6.07
N ARG A 193 -3.33 -5.37 -5.25
CA ARG A 193 -4.77 -5.66 -5.35
C ARG A 193 -5.60 -4.83 -4.35
N SER A 194 -4.96 -4.03 -3.52
CA SER A 194 -5.59 -3.00 -2.69
C SER A 194 -6.05 -1.82 -3.55
N PHE A 195 -6.86 -0.93 -2.99
CA PHE A 195 -7.17 0.35 -3.63
C PHE A 195 -5.95 1.27 -3.57
N MET A 196 -5.38 1.45 -2.38
CA MET A 196 -4.11 2.14 -2.11
C MET A 196 -3.31 1.35 -1.08
N GLY A 197 -1.99 1.39 -1.18
CA GLY A 197 -1.04 0.95 -0.15
C GLY A 197 -0.22 2.12 0.35
N VAL A 198 -0.11 2.27 1.68
CA VAL A 198 0.79 3.21 2.34
C VAL A 198 1.84 2.40 3.08
N ILE A 199 3.09 2.49 2.66
CA ILE A 199 4.19 1.63 3.11
C ILE A 199 5.23 2.46 3.84
N ASP A 200 5.54 2.06 5.08
CA ASP A 200 6.69 2.47 5.84
C ASP A 200 7.72 1.34 5.88
N THR A 201 9.00 1.64 5.79
CA THR A 201 10.05 0.62 5.74
C THR A 201 11.27 1.03 6.53
N ASN A 202 11.96 0.05 7.13
CA ASN A 202 13.29 0.30 7.65
C ASN A 202 14.26 0.61 6.48
N GLN A 203 15.43 1.15 6.76
CA GLN A 203 16.39 1.61 5.75
C GLN A 203 17.18 0.46 5.05
N VAL A 204 16.55 -0.70 4.86
CA VAL A 204 17.15 -1.90 4.26
C VAL A 204 16.53 -2.24 2.92
N GLY A 205 17.35 -2.64 1.95
CA GLY A 205 16.91 -3.08 0.63
C GLY A 205 16.26 -1.98 -0.20
N PHE A 206 15.71 -2.35 -1.34
CA PHE A 206 15.11 -1.41 -2.31
C PHE A 206 13.67 -1.79 -2.62
N LEU A 207 12.87 -0.79 -2.94
CA LEU A 207 11.61 -0.94 -3.65
C LEU A 207 11.81 -0.40 -5.05
N GLU A 208 11.59 -1.22 -6.07
CA GLU A 208 11.68 -0.81 -7.45
C GLU A 208 10.29 -0.80 -8.08
N MET A 209 9.97 0.27 -8.81
CA MET A 209 8.68 0.49 -9.46
C MET A 209 8.88 0.73 -10.94
N GLN A 210 8.01 0.14 -11.76
CA GLN A 210 8.06 0.28 -13.20
C GLN A 210 7.12 1.40 -13.66
N THR A 211 7.65 2.34 -14.42
CA THR A 211 6.87 3.40 -15.07
C THR A 211 6.00 2.84 -16.20
N ARG A 212 5.05 3.63 -16.71
CA ARG A 212 4.20 3.25 -17.85
C ARG A 212 5.00 2.90 -19.12
N ASP A 213 6.16 3.54 -19.33
CA ASP A 213 7.08 3.27 -20.45
C ASP A 213 8.04 2.09 -20.18
N GLY A 214 7.85 1.37 -19.08
CA GLY A 214 8.58 0.14 -18.77
C GLY A 214 9.94 0.31 -18.10
N LYS A 215 10.36 1.53 -17.75
CA LYS A 215 11.60 1.79 -17.01
C LYS A 215 11.42 1.51 -15.53
N TRP A 216 12.46 1.02 -14.88
CA TRP A 216 12.47 0.82 -13.44
C TRP A 216 13.03 2.05 -12.70
N ILE A 217 12.30 2.49 -11.68
CA ILE A 217 12.73 3.50 -10.71
C ILE A 217 13.03 2.79 -9.41
N THR A 218 14.19 3.07 -8.82
CA THR A 218 14.60 2.52 -7.52
C THR A 218 14.31 3.53 -6.42
N PHE A 219 13.56 3.11 -5.41
CA PHE A 219 13.45 3.77 -4.12
C PHE A 219 14.44 3.10 -3.15
N ASP A 220 15.51 3.83 -2.79
CA ASP A 220 16.46 3.43 -1.75
C ASP A 220 16.08 4.15 -0.44
N PRO A 221 15.46 3.45 0.52
CA PRO A 221 14.99 4.08 1.75
C PRO A 221 16.12 4.71 2.58
N SER A 222 17.37 4.26 2.41
CA SER A 222 18.52 4.83 3.13
C SER A 222 18.85 6.28 2.71
N THR A 223 18.32 6.73 1.57
CA THR A 223 18.51 8.09 1.04
C THR A 223 17.40 9.05 1.48
N TYR A 224 16.38 8.57 2.19
CA TYR A 224 15.23 9.35 2.64
C TYR A 224 15.19 9.45 4.17
N THR A 225 14.36 10.35 4.67
CA THR A 225 14.15 10.51 6.12
C THR A 225 13.28 9.39 6.67
N ASN A 226 13.36 9.13 7.98
CA ASN A 226 12.49 8.18 8.68
C ASN A 226 11.00 8.57 8.67
N SER A 227 10.66 9.80 8.24
CA SER A 227 9.27 10.26 8.09
C SER A 227 8.73 10.06 6.66
N THR A 228 9.40 9.26 5.83
CA THR A 228 9.00 9.04 4.44
C THR A 228 8.13 7.79 4.34
N LEU A 229 6.92 7.97 3.86
CA LEU A 229 5.97 6.92 3.50
C LEU A 229 5.92 6.78 1.98
N ILE A 230 5.63 5.58 1.49
CA ILE A 230 5.46 5.33 0.06
C ILE A 230 4.00 5.02 -0.21
N PHE A 231 3.36 5.81 -1.05
CA PHE A 231 2.02 5.56 -1.56
C PHE A 231 2.10 4.80 -2.86
N VAL A 232 1.34 3.72 -2.97
CA VAL A 232 1.29 2.87 -4.17
C VAL A 232 -0.16 2.59 -4.53
N ALA A 233 -0.59 2.98 -5.72
CA ALA A 233 -1.92 2.71 -6.22
C ALA A 233 -2.05 1.25 -6.65
N GLY A 234 -3.18 0.64 -6.31
CA GLY A 234 -3.53 -0.72 -6.73
C GLY A 234 -4.43 -0.76 -7.96
N GLU A 235 -4.62 -1.93 -8.51
CA GLU A 235 -5.45 -2.15 -9.71
C GLU A 235 -6.92 -1.73 -9.56
N PRO A 236 -7.59 -1.89 -8.40
CA PRO A 236 -8.93 -1.35 -8.21
C PRO A 236 -9.01 0.17 -8.34
N PHE A 237 -7.96 0.90 -7.94
CA PHE A 237 -7.91 2.35 -8.15
C PHE A 237 -7.74 2.70 -9.63
N THR A 238 -6.95 1.91 -10.38
CA THR A 238 -6.87 2.06 -11.84
C THR A 238 -8.24 1.89 -12.48
N ALA A 239 -8.99 0.85 -12.09
CA ALA A 239 -10.34 0.63 -12.63
C ALA A 239 -11.30 1.77 -12.24
N TRP A 240 -11.34 2.16 -10.98
CA TRP A 240 -12.20 3.23 -10.47
C TRP A 240 -11.95 4.56 -11.19
N SER A 241 -10.69 4.89 -11.45
CA SER A 241 -10.29 6.14 -12.14
C SER A 241 -10.41 6.08 -13.67
N ASN A 242 -11.05 5.05 -14.24
CA ASN A 242 -11.11 4.80 -15.67
C ASN A 242 -9.74 4.78 -16.36
N GLY A 243 -8.75 4.16 -15.71
CA GLY A 243 -7.39 4.02 -16.23
C GLY A 243 -6.48 5.25 -16.07
N ARG A 244 -6.96 6.37 -15.46
CA ARG A 244 -6.14 7.56 -15.22
C ARG A 244 -5.03 7.28 -14.22
N VAL A 245 -5.37 6.76 -13.05
CA VAL A 245 -4.39 6.32 -12.06
C VAL A 245 -3.70 5.03 -12.54
N TYR A 246 -2.40 5.01 -12.44
CA TYR A 246 -1.58 3.87 -12.84
C TYR A 246 -1.32 2.94 -11.65
N ALA A 247 -1.57 1.64 -11.77
CA ALA A 247 -1.08 0.65 -10.80
C ALA A 247 0.30 0.15 -11.26
N PRO A 248 1.41 0.54 -10.59
CA PRO A 248 2.76 0.23 -11.04
C PRO A 248 3.10 -1.24 -10.78
N LEU A 249 3.76 -1.89 -11.73
CA LEU A 249 4.46 -3.13 -11.45
C LEU A 249 5.65 -2.79 -10.54
N HIS A 250 5.76 -3.47 -9.39
CA HIS A 250 6.83 -3.19 -8.43
C HIS A 250 7.38 -4.47 -7.82
N ARG A 251 8.61 -4.40 -7.29
CA ARG A 251 9.31 -5.52 -6.69
C ARG A 251 10.19 -5.08 -5.53
N VAL A 252 10.50 -6.01 -4.63
CA VAL A 252 11.41 -5.78 -3.51
C VAL A 252 12.74 -6.48 -3.78
N ILE A 253 13.82 -5.72 -3.69
CA ILE A 253 15.20 -6.23 -3.84
C ILE A 253 15.91 -6.11 -2.49
N MET A 254 16.46 -7.21 -2.03
CA MET A 254 17.24 -7.27 -0.81
C MET A 254 18.70 -6.86 -1.06
N LYS A 255 19.28 -6.12 -0.10
CA LYS A 255 20.68 -5.68 -0.12
C LYS A 255 21.30 -5.86 1.26
N GLY A 256 22.53 -6.34 1.29
CA GLY A 256 23.26 -6.55 2.54
C GLY A 256 22.84 -7.83 3.25
N ASP A 257 23.17 -7.89 4.53
CA ASP A 257 23.00 -9.03 5.43
C ASP A 257 21.97 -8.79 6.54
N GLU A 258 21.26 -7.67 6.47
CA GLU A 258 20.20 -7.32 7.42
C GLU A 258 18.81 -7.68 6.89
N ASP A 259 17.91 -8.01 7.82
CA ASP A 259 16.50 -8.22 7.50
C ASP A 259 15.79 -6.89 7.22
N LYS A 260 14.98 -6.87 6.17
CA LYS A 260 14.09 -5.76 5.88
C LYS A 260 12.77 -5.96 6.58
N TYR A 261 12.27 -4.89 7.20
CA TYR A 261 10.92 -4.84 7.76
C TYR A 261 10.12 -3.74 7.07
N SER A 262 8.86 -4.02 6.81
CA SER A 262 7.90 -3.02 6.32
C SER A 262 6.61 -3.09 7.12
N LEU A 263 6.04 -1.93 7.35
CA LEU A 263 4.70 -1.72 7.90
C LEU A 263 3.85 -1.19 6.75
N ALA A 264 2.74 -1.80 6.46
CA ALA A 264 1.90 -1.36 5.37
C ALA A 264 0.44 -1.27 5.80
N LEU A 265 -0.21 -0.16 5.47
CA LEU A 265 -1.66 -0.02 5.59
C LEU A 265 -2.25 -0.04 4.19
N PHE A 266 -3.02 -1.07 3.90
CA PHE A 266 -3.70 -1.23 2.61
C PHE A 266 -5.19 -0.90 2.76
N SER A 267 -5.72 -0.06 1.88
CA SER A 267 -7.16 0.21 1.80
C SER A 267 -7.84 -0.71 0.79
N PHE A 268 -9.02 -1.22 1.15
CA PHE A 268 -9.88 -2.06 0.31
C PHE A 268 -11.31 -1.54 0.36
N MET A 269 -12.05 -1.68 -0.74
CA MET A 269 -13.46 -1.32 -0.80
C MET A 269 -14.32 -2.54 -0.46
N ARG A 270 -15.21 -2.43 0.51
CA ARG A 270 -16.16 -3.52 0.88
C ARG A 270 -17.29 -3.74 -0.11
N GLY A 271 -17.35 -2.98 -1.16
CA GLY A 271 -18.44 -2.98 -2.11
C GLY A 271 -18.00 -3.08 -3.57
N ILE A 272 -18.77 -2.41 -4.38
CA ILE A 272 -18.55 -2.33 -5.83
C ILE A 272 -17.54 -1.24 -6.13
N VAL A 273 -16.56 -1.58 -6.96
CA VAL A 273 -15.70 -0.63 -7.66
C VAL A 273 -16.38 -0.27 -8.96
N GLU A 274 -16.71 0.99 -9.13
CA GLU A 274 -17.43 1.51 -10.29
C GLU A 274 -16.76 2.79 -10.76
N VAL A 275 -16.67 2.95 -12.08
CA VAL A 275 -16.12 4.15 -12.69
C VAL A 275 -17.12 5.31 -12.50
N PRO A 276 -16.73 6.44 -11.90
CA PRO A 276 -17.56 7.64 -11.88
C PRO A 276 -17.96 8.08 -13.29
N GLU A 277 -19.23 8.39 -13.50
CA GLU A 277 -19.74 8.81 -14.81
C GLU A 277 -19.02 10.07 -15.35
N GLU A 278 -18.58 10.95 -14.44
CA GLU A 278 -17.84 12.18 -14.77
C GLU A 278 -16.42 11.88 -15.32
N LEU A 279 -15.94 10.66 -15.18
CA LEU A 279 -14.66 10.21 -15.75
C LEU A 279 -14.83 9.48 -17.09
N ILE A 280 -16.06 9.47 -17.64
CA ILE A 280 -16.40 8.84 -18.92
C ILE A 280 -16.88 9.93 -19.87
N ASP A 281 -16.24 10.06 -21.03
CA ASP A 281 -16.60 10.97 -22.11
C ASP A 281 -16.20 10.37 -23.47
N GLU A 282 -16.40 11.11 -24.57
CA GLU A 282 -16.07 10.66 -25.93
C GLU A 282 -14.56 10.41 -26.13
N GLU A 283 -13.70 11.19 -25.45
CA GLU A 283 -12.25 11.03 -25.52
C GLU A 283 -11.75 9.94 -24.58
N ASN A 284 -12.49 9.67 -23.50
CA ASN A 284 -12.19 8.68 -22.46
C ASN A 284 -13.38 7.73 -22.26
N PRO A 285 -13.67 6.84 -23.20
CA PRO A 285 -14.77 5.88 -23.07
C PRO A 285 -14.54 4.95 -21.88
N GLN A 286 -15.60 4.38 -21.36
CA GLN A 286 -15.52 3.46 -20.23
C GLN A 286 -14.59 2.27 -20.55
N GLN A 287 -13.57 2.05 -19.70
CA GLN A 287 -12.59 0.98 -19.88
C GLN A 287 -12.86 -0.23 -18.99
N PHE A 288 -13.62 -0.07 -17.91
CA PHE A 288 -13.86 -1.12 -16.91
C PHE A 288 -15.33 -1.22 -16.54
N LYS A 289 -15.83 -2.45 -16.46
CA LYS A 289 -17.14 -2.78 -15.88
C LYS A 289 -17.07 -2.71 -14.36
N SER A 290 -18.20 -2.41 -13.72
CA SER A 290 -18.32 -2.46 -12.26
C SER A 290 -18.08 -3.88 -11.76
N PHE A 291 -17.37 -4.00 -10.61
CA PHE A 291 -17.07 -5.29 -10.01
C PHE A 291 -16.97 -5.20 -8.49
N HIS A 292 -17.16 -6.33 -7.82
CA HIS A 292 -16.98 -6.42 -6.36
C HIS A 292 -15.51 -6.67 -6.02
N HIS A 293 -14.87 -5.77 -5.23
CA HIS A 293 -13.44 -5.80 -4.95
C HIS A 293 -12.96 -7.14 -4.37
N PHE A 294 -13.66 -7.70 -3.37
CA PHE A 294 -13.28 -8.98 -2.77
C PHE A 294 -13.48 -10.18 -3.69
N GLN A 295 -14.42 -10.12 -4.63
CA GLN A 295 -14.52 -11.14 -5.68
C GLN A 295 -13.37 -11.07 -6.66
N TYR A 296 -12.90 -9.85 -6.98
CA TYR A 296 -11.69 -9.66 -7.76
C TYR A 296 -10.44 -10.22 -7.06
N LEU A 297 -10.29 -10.02 -5.73
CA LEU A 297 -9.22 -10.64 -4.96
C LEU A 297 -9.25 -12.17 -5.09
N LYS A 298 -10.43 -12.76 -4.95
CA LYS A 298 -10.62 -14.22 -5.11
C LYS A 298 -10.26 -14.69 -6.52
N TYR A 299 -10.71 -13.98 -7.54
CA TYR A 299 -10.35 -14.26 -8.93
C TYR A 299 -8.84 -14.22 -9.15
N CYS A 300 -8.14 -13.18 -8.68
CA CYS A 300 -6.68 -13.08 -8.81
C CYS A 300 -5.94 -14.22 -8.11
N ALA A 301 -6.50 -14.77 -7.04
CA ALA A 301 -5.93 -15.88 -6.30
C ALA A 301 -6.15 -17.25 -6.97
N THR A 302 -7.08 -17.36 -7.89
CA THR A 302 -7.49 -18.59 -8.58
C THR A 302 -7.27 -18.47 -10.10
N ASP A 303 -8.30 -18.15 -10.84
CA ASP A 303 -8.32 -18.15 -12.30
C ASP A 303 -7.42 -17.06 -12.89
N GLY A 304 -7.44 -15.87 -12.30
CA GLY A 304 -6.64 -14.71 -12.73
C GLY A 304 -5.14 -14.83 -12.44
N SER A 305 -4.71 -15.83 -11.67
CA SER A 305 -3.30 -16.02 -11.33
C SER A 305 -2.39 -16.31 -12.53
N LYS A 306 -2.97 -16.76 -13.64
CA LYS A 306 -2.29 -17.07 -14.90
C LYS A 306 -2.41 -15.97 -15.96
N GLU A 307 -3.24 -14.96 -15.71
CA GLU A 307 -3.49 -13.89 -16.64
C GLU A 307 -2.32 -12.88 -16.63
N LYS A 308 -1.98 -12.39 -17.82
CA LYS A 308 -0.96 -11.34 -17.98
C LYS A 308 -1.46 -10.00 -17.42
N ASP A 309 -2.76 -9.72 -17.59
CA ASP A 309 -3.44 -8.54 -17.07
C ASP A 309 -4.78 -8.97 -16.44
N PRO A 310 -4.73 -9.40 -15.16
CA PRO A 310 -5.92 -9.90 -14.47
C PRO A 310 -7.05 -8.88 -14.38
N LEU A 311 -6.73 -7.58 -14.25
CA LEU A 311 -7.75 -6.53 -14.17
C LEU A 311 -8.56 -6.44 -15.47
N LYS A 312 -7.88 -6.36 -16.61
CA LYS A 312 -8.54 -6.34 -17.92
C LYS A 312 -9.29 -7.62 -18.22
N ALA A 313 -8.73 -8.78 -17.86
CA ALA A 313 -9.40 -10.06 -18.05
C ALA A 313 -10.68 -10.17 -17.21
N TYR A 314 -10.71 -9.57 -16.01
CA TYR A 314 -11.85 -9.64 -15.11
C TYR A 314 -12.97 -8.63 -15.42
N CYS A 315 -12.62 -7.38 -15.66
CA CYS A 315 -13.59 -6.29 -15.77
C CYS A 315 -13.35 -5.33 -16.95
N GLY A 316 -12.43 -5.63 -17.87
CA GLY A 316 -12.23 -4.82 -19.08
C GLY A 316 -13.46 -4.79 -20.00
N VAL A 317 -13.68 -3.65 -20.68
CA VAL A 317 -14.70 -3.45 -21.70
C VAL A 317 -14.12 -3.67 -23.09
#